data_f2841e026d19d581ffa900f1725600de
#
_entry.id   f2841e026d19d581ffa900f1725600de
#
_cell.length_a   1.000
_cell.length_b   1.000
_cell.length_c   1.000
_cell.angle_alpha   90.00
_cell.angle_beta   90.00
_cell.angle_gamma   90.00
#
_symmetry.space_group_name_H-M   'P 1'
#
loop_
_entity.id
_entity.type
_entity.pdbx_description
1 polymer ?
#
loop_
_entity_poly.entity_id
_entity_poly.type
_entity_poly.pdbx_seq_one_letter_code
_entity_poly.pdbx_strand_id
1 'polypeptide(L)'
;MTMRGKHPQLGLWRAEASLKQEKVRAKLWRAEVRYHDPEQHKVRVLTAEGETKGGAQEALEAAMRQTKEREGIDHDLGGTTVKRAAKVYLQSLEEGELDLAPSTAYVYASVIRAHMLSKKSLIGHVPLRRLTALQIEEEMRRLTSAGAHSQLRNWRAVLGGILKRAVKARAIPENPMLYVSPIQAPRKKVTRDYANGVERRKNQALTEEEDARLLAQLKKERDDIADLALVLRYQGFRVGEASSLRLEDVDLEAGTVTVSGKLVRKRGGERVWDPVGKSDLSLRTLPIREGAREALERRVRATEKRDGVKYIFAPPGSSEPNRDYHVQLLRRVFDRAELPDVTSHTLRRTVERELELAGATVSERETFMGHTEVVARKHYADHGAVRPSIISAMDSGLAKSGSKIESLR
;
A
#
# COMPACT_ATOMS: atom_id res chain seq x y z
N MET A 1 -3.33 -20.68 -48.54
CA MET A 1 -4.52 -20.27 -47.82
C MET A 1 -4.13 -19.09 -46.94
N THR A 2 -4.55 -17.90 -47.28
CA THR A 2 -4.17 -16.66 -46.54
C THR A 2 -5.13 -16.52 -45.39
N MET A 3 -4.70 -16.76 -44.15
CA MET A 3 -5.53 -16.45 -43.00
C MET A 3 -5.37 -14.96 -42.67
N ARG A 4 -6.39 -14.18 -42.99
CA ARG A 4 -6.56 -12.84 -42.43
C ARG A 4 -7.16 -12.98 -41.03
N GLY A 5 -6.34 -12.93 -40.03
CA GLY A 5 -6.80 -12.96 -38.63
C GLY A 5 -5.70 -12.46 -37.69
N LYS A 6 -6.08 -11.73 -36.64
CA LYS A 6 -5.15 -11.35 -35.57
C LYS A 6 -4.67 -12.61 -34.85
N HIS A 7 -3.39 -12.96 -35.01
CA HIS A 7 -2.80 -14.03 -34.21
C HIS A 7 -2.74 -13.55 -32.74
N PRO A 8 -3.27 -14.30 -31.76
CA PRO A 8 -3.35 -13.84 -30.37
C PRO A 8 -2.00 -13.46 -29.74
N GLN A 9 -0.91 -14.08 -30.23
CA GLN A 9 0.46 -13.79 -29.76
C GLN A 9 1.15 -12.66 -30.55
N LEU A 10 0.58 -12.23 -31.67
CA LEU A 10 1.10 -11.19 -32.56
C LEU A 10 0.50 -9.81 -32.29
N GLY A 11 -0.28 -9.64 -31.25
CA GLY A 11 -0.91 -8.37 -30.89
C GLY A 11 0.02 -7.18 -30.67
N LEU A 12 1.31 -7.39 -30.89
CA LEU A 12 2.38 -6.40 -30.78
C LEU A 12 2.87 -5.88 -32.13
N TRP A 13 2.53 -6.53 -33.20
CA TRP A 13 2.97 -6.16 -34.55
C TRP A 13 1.80 -5.53 -35.28
N ARG A 14 1.91 -4.27 -35.66
CA ARG A 14 0.80 -3.52 -36.22
C ARG A 14 0.34 -4.08 -37.54
N ALA A 15 -0.95 -4.27 -37.60
CA ALA A 15 -1.86 -4.37 -38.75
C ALA A 15 -1.25 -4.92 -40.02
N GLU A 16 -1.79 -6.02 -40.51
CA GLU A 16 -1.43 -6.74 -41.70
C GLU A 16 -0.24 -7.70 -41.56
N ALA A 17 -0.11 -8.38 -40.44
CA ALA A 17 0.64 -9.62 -40.40
C ALA A 17 -0.15 -10.68 -41.17
N SER A 18 0.05 -10.79 -42.47
CA SER A 18 -0.38 -11.94 -43.23
C SER A 18 0.60 -13.08 -42.96
N LEU A 19 0.17 -14.09 -42.22
CA LEU A 19 0.94 -15.30 -42.02
C LEU A 19 0.86 -16.09 -43.34
N LYS A 20 1.92 -16.03 -44.11
CA LYS A 20 2.02 -16.82 -45.35
C LYS A 20 2.77 -18.10 -45.02
N GLN A 21 2.11 -19.22 -45.16
CA GLN A 21 2.72 -20.54 -45.03
C GLN A 21 2.74 -21.20 -46.40
N GLU A 22 3.93 -21.54 -46.87
CA GLU A 22 4.13 -22.13 -48.17
C GLU A 22 4.98 -23.41 -48.05
N LYS A 23 4.56 -24.45 -48.72
CA LYS A 23 5.35 -25.69 -48.86
C LYS A 23 6.41 -25.45 -49.91
N VAL A 24 7.66 -25.25 -49.46
CA VAL A 24 8.78 -24.88 -50.35
C VAL A 24 9.41 -26.11 -51.02
N ARG A 25 9.38 -27.30 -50.37
CA ARG A 25 9.85 -28.60 -50.87
C ARG A 25 9.00 -29.72 -50.25
N ALA A 26 9.16 -30.94 -50.75
CA ALA A 26 8.35 -32.09 -50.30
C ALA A 26 8.33 -32.33 -48.78
N LYS A 27 9.31 -31.82 -48.02
CA LYS A 27 9.44 -31.96 -46.56
C LYS A 27 9.76 -30.64 -45.85
N LEU A 28 9.58 -29.48 -46.49
CA LEU A 28 9.94 -28.20 -45.88
C LEU A 28 8.78 -27.19 -45.97
N TRP A 29 8.37 -26.68 -44.84
CA TRP A 29 7.41 -25.62 -44.71
C TRP A 29 8.11 -24.33 -44.30
N ARG A 30 7.72 -23.21 -44.93
CA ARG A 30 8.17 -21.86 -44.54
C ARG A 30 7.00 -21.08 -43.98
N ALA A 31 7.21 -20.47 -42.80
CA ALA A 31 6.31 -19.50 -42.22
C ALA A 31 6.95 -18.11 -42.34
N GLU A 32 6.15 -17.12 -42.68
CA GLU A 32 6.60 -15.75 -42.92
C GLU A 32 5.66 -14.78 -42.20
N VAL A 33 6.24 -13.75 -41.54
CA VAL A 33 5.49 -12.63 -41.00
C VAL A 33 6.11 -11.31 -41.44
N ARG A 34 5.27 -10.39 -41.89
CA ARG A 34 5.67 -9.03 -42.25
C ARG A 34 5.37 -8.10 -41.07
N TYR A 35 6.36 -7.30 -40.68
CA TYR A 35 6.21 -6.32 -39.63
C TYR A 35 6.81 -4.97 -40.02
N HIS A 36 6.27 -3.90 -39.47
CA HIS A 36 6.79 -2.56 -39.69
C HIS A 36 7.88 -2.27 -38.64
N ASP A 37 9.12 -2.05 -39.10
CA ASP A 37 10.21 -1.57 -38.27
C ASP A 37 10.04 -0.06 -38.01
N PRO A 38 9.76 0.36 -36.79
CA PRO A 38 9.50 1.77 -36.51
C PRO A 38 10.75 2.63 -36.52
N GLU A 39 11.97 2.05 -36.39
CA GLU A 39 13.22 2.81 -36.46
C GLU A 39 13.59 3.15 -37.91
N GLN A 40 13.36 2.22 -38.80
CA GLN A 40 13.71 2.38 -40.22
C GLN A 40 12.54 2.80 -41.11
N HIS A 41 11.31 2.90 -40.56
CA HIS A 41 10.08 3.15 -41.30
C HIS A 41 9.86 2.22 -42.50
N LYS A 42 10.38 0.99 -42.40
CA LYS A 42 10.32 -0.02 -43.49
C LYS A 42 9.59 -1.27 -43.04
N VAL A 43 8.95 -1.94 -43.98
CA VAL A 43 8.38 -3.27 -43.74
C VAL A 43 9.51 -4.28 -43.83
N ARG A 44 9.73 -5.04 -42.75
CA ARG A 44 10.63 -6.18 -42.70
C ARG A 44 9.86 -7.49 -42.77
N VAL A 45 10.52 -8.53 -43.25
CA VAL A 45 9.98 -9.89 -43.31
C VAL A 45 10.83 -10.77 -42.41
N LEU A 46 10.19 -11.48 -41.52
CA LEU A 46 10.82 -12.54 -40.74
C LEU A 46 10.31 -13.87 -41.24
N THR A 47 11.23 -14.80 -41.56
CA THR A 47 10.92 -16.13 -42.06
C THR A 47 11.54 -17.19 -41.18
N ALA A 48 10.85 -18.31 -41.03
CA ALA A 48 11.39 -19.50 -40.39
C ALA A 48 10.91 -20.75 -41.14
N GLU A 49 11.70 -21.80 -41.09
CA GLU A 49 11.45 -23.06 -41.80
C GLU A 49 11.32 -24.21 -40.79
N GLY A 50 10.54 -25.23 -41.15
CA GLY A 50 10.35 -26.44 -40.36
C GLY A 50 9.89 -27.62 -41.22
N GLU A 51 10.12 -28.81 -40.74
CA GLU A 51 9.73 -30.05 -41.47
C GLU A 51 8.21 -30.24 -41.51
N THR A 52 7.50 -29.65 -40.59
CA THR A 52 6.03 -29.66 -40.52
C THR A 52 5.49 -28.23 -40.51
N LYS A 53 4.22 -28.08 -40.85
CA LYS A 53 3.52 -26.79 -40.76
C LYS A 53 3.55 -26.19 -39.35
N GLY A 54 3.37 -27.03 -38.34
CA GLY A 54 3.46 -26.62 -36.93
C GLY A 54 4.89 -26.24 -36.52
N GLY A 55 5.89 -27.05 -36.96
CA GLY A 55 7.29 -26.77 -36.67
C GLY A 55 7.80 -25.46 -37.30
N ALA A 56 7.36 -25.12 -38.51
CA ALA A 56 7.68 -23.85 -39.13
C ALA A 56 7.04 -22.66 -38.36
N GLN A 57 5.85 -22.85 -37.80
CA GLN A 57 5.18 -21.84 -36.99
C GLN A 57 5.88 -21.65 -35.64
N GLU A 58 6.26 -22.73 -34.97
CA GLU A 58 6.99 -22.66 -33.70
C GLU A 58 8.38 -22.01 -33.86
N ALA A 59 9.07 -22.35 -34.95
CA ALA A 59 10.34 -21.74 -35.33
C ALA A 59 10.20 -20.24 -35.60
N LEU A 60 9.11 -19.83 -36.27
CA LEU A 60 8.81 -18.41 -36.49
C LEU A 60 8.50 -17.67 -35.18
N GLU A 61 7.74 -18.27 -34.28
CA GLU A 61 7.46 -17.70 -32.97
C GLU A 61 8.73 -17.57 -32.12
N ALA A 62 9.65 -18.55 -32.20
CA ALA A 62 10.94 -18.48 -31.54
C ALA A 62 11.82 -17.35 -32.12
N ALA A 63 11.89 -17.25 -33.47
CA ALA A 63 12.61 -16.18 -34.16
C ALA A 63 12.03 -14.78 -33.81
N MET A 64 10.73 -14.68 -33.67
CA MET A 64 10.06 -13.45 -33.25
C MET A 64 10.41 -13.09 -31.81
N ARG A 65 10.46 -14.05 -30.87
CA ARG A 65 10.93 -13.83 -29.49
C ARG A 65 12.37 -13.34 -29.47
N GLN A 66 13.24 -14.02 -30.22
CA GLN A 66 14.66 -13.67 -30.28
C GLN A 66 14.90 -12.29 -30.90
N THR A 67 14.13 -11.91 -31.91
CA THR A 67 14.18 -10.56 -32.50
C THR A 67 13.74 -9.49 -31.51
N LYS A 68 12.71 -9.77 -30.71
CA LYS A 68 12.25 -8.88 -29.62
C LYS A 68 13.31 -8.69 -28.55
N GLU A 69 13.96 -9.78 -28.11
CA GLU A 69 15.03 -9.73 -27.10
C GLU A 69 16.26 -8.99 -27.63
N ARG A 70 16.61 -9.19 -28.89
CA ARG A 70 17.80 -8.60 -29.52
C ARG A 70 17.65 -7.09 -29.80
N GLU A 71 16.46 -6.65 -30.16
CA GLU A 71 16.16 -5.23 -30.40
C GLU A 71 15.89 -4.45 -29.11
N GLY A 72 15.76 -5.14 -27.95
CA GLY A 72 15.60 -4.52 -26.62
C GLY A 72 14.38 -3.60 -26.50
N ILE A 73 13.44 -3.70 -27.43
CA ILE A 73 12.39 -2.75 -27.66
C ILE A 73 11.05 -3.47 -27.68
N ASP A 74 10.26 -3.23 -26.66
CA ASP A 74 8.83 -3.55 -26.68
C ASP A 74 8.10 -2.47 -27.50
N HIS A 75 8.38 -2.45 -28.82
CA HIS A 75 7.91 -1.43 -29.77
C HIS A 75 6.40 -1.29 -29.90
N ASP A 76 5.64 -2.22 -29.34
CA ASP A 76 4.18 -2.20 -29.45
C ASP A 76 3.46 -1.52 -28.26
N LEU A 77 4.18 -1.10 -27.24
CA LEU A 77 3.53 -0.37 -26.15
C LEU A 77 2.83 0.89 -26.64
N GLY A 78 3.33 1.56 -27.69
CA GLY A 78 2.72 2.78 -28.22
C GLY A 78 1.37 2.58 -28.93
N GLY A 79 1.18 1.43 -29.61
CA GLY A 79 -0.09 1.00 -30.20
C GLY A 79 -1.02 0.32 -29.21
N THR A 80 -0.49 -0.07 -28.07
CA THR A 80 -1.22 -0.72 -26.99
C THR A 80 -2.16 0.26 -26.29
N THR A 81 -3.36 -0.20 -25.94
CA THR A 81 -4.31 0.60 -25.17
C THR A 81 -3.87 0.70 -23.71
N VAL A 82 -4.29 1.78 -23.02
CA VAL A 82 -4.07 1.96 -21.58
C VAL A 82 -4.47 0.72 -20.77
N LYS A 83 -5.61 0.12 -21.09
CA LYS A 83 -6.11 -1.10 -20.43
C LYS A 83 -5.17 -2.28 -20.60
N ARG A 84 -4.59 -2.47 -21.80
CA ARG A 84 -3.66 -3.56 -22.05
C ARG A 84 -2.32 -3.32 -21.36
N ALA A 85 -1.80 -2.10 -21.43
CA ALA A 85 -0.60 -1.71 -20.69
C ALA A 85 -0.77 -1.86 -19.18
N ALA A 86 -1.95 -1.51 -18.65
CA ALA A 86 -2.28 -1.73 -17.25
C ALA A 86 -2.31 -3.22 -16.86
N LYS A 87 -2.75 -4.12 -17.76
CA LYS A 87 -2.68 -5.57 -17.52
C LYS A 87 -1.24 -6.07 -17.45
N VAL A 88 -0.37 -5.63 -18.37
CA VAL A 88 1.05 -5.98 -18.36
C VAL A 88 1.72 -5.45 -17.09
N TYR A 89 1.42 -4.22 -16.72
CA TYR A 89 1.95 -3.63 -15.49
C TYR A 89 1.47 -4.38 -14.23
N LEU A 90 0.21 -4.83 -14.22
CA LEU A 90 -0.35 -5.67 -13.15
C LEU A 90 0.40 -6.99 -13.04
N GLN A 91 0.68 -7.65 -14.17
CA GLN A 91 1.46 -8.88 -14.20
C GLN A 91 2.86 -8.67 -13.65
N SER A 92 3.58 -7.62 -14.08
CA SER A 92 4.90 -7.26 -13.53
C SER A 92 4.85 -6.96 -12.03
N LEU A 93 3.75 -6.40 -11.50
CA LEU A 93 3.53 -6.23 -10.05
C LEU A 93 3.37 -7.59 -9.35
N GLU A 94 2.64 -8.52 -9.93
CA GLU A 94 2.36 -9.85 -9.37
C GLU A 94 3.60 -10.75 -9.42
N GLU A 95 4.39 -10.67 -10.46
CA GLU A 95 5.64 -11.42 -10.66
C GLU A 95 6.82 -10.83 -9.89
N GLY A 96 6.73 -9.57 -9.47
CA GLY A 96 7.74 -8.92 -8.69
C GLY A 96 8.89 -8.29 -9.43
N GLU A 97 8.70 -8.07 -10.68
CA GLU A 97 9.68 -7.40 -11.52
C GLU A 97 9.88 -5.92 -11.17
N LEU A 98 8.91 -5.31 -10.45
CA LEU A 98 8.99 -3.93 -10.04
C LEU A 98 9.57 -3.84 -8.63
N ASP A 99 10.58 -3.00 -8.45
CA ASP A 99 11.17 -2.69 -7.14
C ASP A 99 10.20 -1.83 -6.31
N LEU A 100 9.17 -2.49 -5.77
CA LEU A 100 8.14 -1.87 -4.94
C LEU A 100 7.91 -2.71 -3.68
N ALA A 101 7.73 -2.01 -2.56
CA ALA A 101 7.33 -2.69 -1.33
C ALA A 101 6.03 -3.50 -1.56
N PRO A 102 5.92 -4.74 -1.01
CA PRO A 102 4.78 -5.63 -1.24
C PRO A 102 3.41 -4.99 -0.98
N SER A 103 3.32 -4.15 0.07
CA SER A 103 2.10 -3.40 0.38
C SER A 103 1.74 -2.36 -0.70
N THR A 104 2.73 -1.71 -1.29
CA THR A 104 2.52 -0.76 -2.39
C THR A 104 2.08 -1.49 -3.65
N ALA A 105 2.73 -2.61 -3.99
CA ALA A 105 2.35 -3.45 -5.11
C ALA A 105 0.90 -3.94 -4.98
N TYR A 106 0.49 -4.38 -3.78
CA TYR A 106 -0.89 -4.78 -3.50
C TYR A 106 -1.90 -3.64 -3.75
N VAL A 107 -1.60 -2.44 -3.24
CA VAL A 107 -2.48 -1.26 -3.44
C VAL A 107 -2.57 -0.90 -4.91
N TYR A 108 -1.46 -0.90 -5.64
CA TYR A 108 -1.43 -0.61 -7.07
C TYR A 108 -2.21 -1.65 -7.87
N ALA A 109 -2.04 -2.93 -7.57
CA ALA A 109 -2.82 -4.01 -8.19
C ALA A 109 -4.33 -3.84 -7.97
N SER A 110 -4.74 -3.47 -6.75
CA SER A 110 -6.15 -3.17 -6.43
C SER A 110 -6.69 -2.00 -7.27
N VAL A 111 -5.94 -0.92 -7.39
CA VAL A 111 -6.32 0.26 -8.18
C VAL A 111 -6.43 -0.07 -9.67
N ILE A 112 -5.50 -0.86 -10.20
CA ILE A 112 -5.55 -1.31 -11.59
C ILE A 112 -6.83 -2.09 -11.85
N ARG A 113 -7.11 -3.09 -11.02
CA ARG A 113 -8.31 -3.95 -11.17
C ARG A 113 -9.60 -3.13 -11.06
N ALA A 114 -9.68 -2.24 -10.07
CA ALA A 114 -10.89 -1.47 -9.81
C ALA A 114 -11.17 -0.38 -10.86
N HIS A 115 -10.14 0.26 -11.38
CA HIS A 115 -10.32 1.48 -12.18
C HIS A 115 -9.77 1.38 -13.60
N MET A 116 -8.58 0.83 -13.81
CA MET A 116 -7.97 0.83 -15.16
C MET A 116 -8.51 -0.30 -16.03
N LEU A 117 -8.83 -1.45 -15.43
CA LEU A 117 -9.44 -2.58 -16.15
C LEU A 117 -10.95 -2.49 -16.23
N SER A 118 -11.57 -1.54 -15.54
CA SER A 118 -13.02 -1.31 -15.53
C SER A 118 -13.55 -1.00 -16.93
N LYS A 119 -14.75 -1.50 -17.24
CA LYS A 119 -15.49 -1.12 -18.46
C LYS A 119 -15.89 0.37 -18.45
N LYS A 120 -15.93 0.99 -17.27
CA LYS A 120 -16.27 2.41 -17.08
C LYS A 120 -15.09 3.36 -17.30
N SER A 121 -13.87 2.87 -17.53
CA SER A 121 -12.71 3.72 -17.78
C SER A 121 -12.82 4.41 -19.13
N LEU A 122 -12.76 5.75 -19.14
CA LEU A 122 -12.82 6.56 -20.36
C LEU A 122 -11.56 6.41 -21.22
N ILE A 123 -10.42 6.17 -20.58
CA ILE A 123 -9.13 6.06 -21.27
C ILE A 123 -8.70 4.63 -21.54
N GLY A 124 -9.41 3.64 -21.00
CA GLY A 124 -8.98 2.23 -21.09
C GLY A 124 -8.79 1.71 -22.52
N HIS A 125 -9.55 2.22 -23.47
CA HIS A 125 -9.48 1.85 -24.90
C HIS A 125 -8.53 2.73 -25.72
N VAL A 126 -8.02 3.83 -25.13
CA VAL A 126 -7.16 4.79 -25.83
C VAL A 126 -5.76 4.21 -26.00
N PRO A 127 -5.19 4.22 -27.22
CA PRO A 127 -3.79 3.85 -27.43
C PRO A 127 -2.86 4.83 -26.70
N LEU A 128 -1.77 4.33 -26.10
CA LEU A 128 -0.83 5.16 -25.32
C LEU A 128 -0.30 6.35 -26.13
N ARG A 129 -0.04 6.19 -27.43
CA ARG A 129 0.42 7.27 -28.32
C ARG A 129 -0.60 8.38 -28.55
N ARG A 130 -1.89 8.10 -28.30
CA ARG A 130 -2.98 9.05 -28.49
C ARG A 130 -3.54 9.59 -27.17
N LEU A 131 -2.97 9.15 -26.06
CA LEU A 131 -3.41 9.58 -24.74
C LEU A 131 -2.94 11.00 -24.48
N THR A 132 -3.88 11.89 -24.19
CA THR A 132 -3.61 13.30 -23.90
C THR A 132 -3.79 13.63 -22.43
N ALA A 133 -3.18 14.71 -21.96
CA ALA A 133 -3.37 15.20 -20.59
C ALA A 133 -4.85 15.51 -20.29
N LEU A 134 -5.59 16.08 -21.25
CA LEU A 134 -7.02 16.37 -21.09
C LEU A 134 -7.85 15.11 -20.85
N GLN A 135 -7.60 14.04 -21.58
CA GLN A 135 -8.29 12.75 -21.38
C GLN A 135 -7.97 12.14 -20.01
N ILE A 136 -6.74 12.30 -19.54
CA ILE A 136 -6.35 11.87 -18.20
C ILE A 136 -7.10 12.67 -17.13
N GLU A 137 -7.19 13.98 -17.28
CA GLU A 137 -7.93 14.86 -16.37
C GLU A 137 -9.43 14.56 -16.37
N GLU A 138 -10.01 14.23 -17.50
CA GLU A 138 -11.41 13.82 -17.61
C GLU A 138 -11.67 12.50 -16.85
N GLU A 139 -10.81 11.52 -17.02
CA GLU A 139 -10.88 10.28 -16.23
C GLU A 139 -10.72 10.54 -14.73
N MET A 140 -9.82 11.44 -14.33
CA MET A 140 -9.67 11.85 -12.94
C MET A 140 -10.93 12.49 -12.38
N ARG A 141 -11.60 13.37 -13.15
CA ARG A 141 -12.90 13.95 -12.77
C ARG A 141 -13.97 12.88 -12.61
N ARG A 142 -14.06 11.95 -13.55
CA ARG A 142 -14.97 10.81 -13.44
C ARG A 142 -14.73 9.98 -12.17
N LEU A 143 -13.47 9.64 -11.86
CA LEU A 143 -13.11 8.89 -10.65
C LEU A 143 -13.48 9.66 -9.37
N THR A 144 -13.26 10.97 -9.36
CA THR A 144 -13.64 11.85 -8.25
C THR A 144 -15.15 11.85 -8.02
N SER A 145 -15.94 12.03 -9.09
CA SER A 145 -17.41 12.00 -9.04
C SER A 145 -17.97 10.63 -8.62
N ALA A 146 -17.26 9.56 -8.94
CA ALA A 146 -17.60 8.20 -8.50
C ALA A 146 -17.17 7.89 -7.06
N GLY A 147 -16.70 8.87 -6.29
CA GLY A 147 -16.27 8.69 -4.90
C GLY A 147 -14.88 8.07 -4.70
N ALA A 148 -14.12 7.84 -5.78
CA ALA A 148 -12.79 7.23 -5.72
C ALA A 148 -11.66 8.24 -5.43
N HIS A 149 -11.97 9.39 -4.85
CA HIS A 149 -11.01 10.48 -4.62
C HIS A 149 -9.79 10.05 -3.82
N SER A 150 -9.97 9.22 -2.79
CA SER A 150 -8.87 8.71 -1.96
C SER A 150 -7.88 7.82 -2.73
N GLN A 151 -8.34 7.17 -3.81
CA GLN A 151 -7.53 6.28 -4.64
C GLN A 151 -6.84 7.01 -5.80
N LEU A 152 -7.23 8.25 -6.07
CA LEU A 152 -6.77 9.01 -7.24
C LEU A 152 -5.25 9.23 -7.22
N ARG A 153 -4.65 9.41 -6.04
CA ARG A 153 -3.19 9.53 -5.89
C ARG A 153 -2.47 8.27 -6.37
N ASN A 154 -2.96 7.11 -5.95
CA ASN A 154 -2.38 5.82 -6.35
C ASN A 154 -2.65 5.53 -7.84
N TRP A 155 -3.84 5.89 -8.33
CA TRP A 155 -4.17 5.77 -9.74
C TRP A 155 -3.22 6.60 -10.62
N ARG A 156 -2.93 7.86 -10.23
CA ARG A 156 -1.92 8.70 -10.93
C ARG A 156 -0.53 8.07 -10.89
N ALA A 157 -0.12 7.54 -9.75
CA ALA A 157 1.18 6.90 -9.60
C ALA A 157 1.33 5.69 -10.52
N VAL A 158 0.28 4.84 -10.60
CA VAL A 158 0.25 3.68 -11.48
C VAL A 158 0.27 4.09 -12.96
N LEU A 159 -0.59 5.02 -13.37
CA LEU A 159 -0.61 5.49 -14.75
C LEU A 159 0.72 6.15 -15.13
N GLY A 160 1.28 6.96 -14.23
CA GLY A 160 2.61 7.55 -14.41
C GLY A 160 3.71 6.50 -14.57
N GLY A 161 3.66 5.42 -13.79
CA GLY A 161 4.58 4.29 -13.92
C GLY A 161 4.47 3.56 -15.26
N ILE A 162 3.25 3.31 -15.73
CA ILE A 162 2.98 2.72 -17.04
C ILE A 162 3.54 3.61 -18.16
N LEU A 163 3.23 4.90 -18.12
CA LEU A 163 3.67 5.85 -19.14
C LEU A 163 5.19 6.06 -19.11
N LYS A 164 5.80 6.08 -17.92
CA LYS A 164 7.27 6.14 -17.78
C LYS A 164 7.96 4.93 -18.42
N ARG A 165 7.40 3.72 -18.26
CA ARG A 165 7.90 2.52 -18.95
C ARG A 165 7.72 2.65 -20.46
N ALA A 166 6.59 3.18 -20.94
CA ALA A 166 6.34 3.39 -22.35
C ALA A 166 7.33 4.40 -22.98
N VAL A 167 7.68 5.47 -22.28
CA VAL A 167 8.75 6.42 -22.71
C VAL A 167 10.11 5.72 -22.73
N LYS A 168 10.45 4.98 -21.66
CA LYS A 168 11.72 4.23 -21.60
C LYS A 168 11.86 3.22 -22.73
N ALA A 169 10.75 2.59 -23.12
CA ALA A 169 10.66 1.67 -24.26
C ALA A 169 10.52 2.42 -25.63
N ARG A 170 10.64 3.73 -25.66
CA ARG A 170 10.45 4.57 -26.87
C ARG A 170 9.12 4.36 -27.60
N ALA A 171 8.13 3.83 -26.89
CA ALA A 171 6.80 3.57 -27.44
C ALA A 171 5.96 4.84 -27.58
N ILE A 172 6.23 5.82 -26.72
CA ILE A 172 5.68 7.17 -26.78
C ILE A 172 6.83 8.18 -26.63
N PRO A 173 6.74 9.37 -27.28
CA PRO A 173 7.82 10.35 -27.25
C PRO A 173 7.99 11.00 -25.88
N GLU A 174 6.89 11.19 -25.16
CA GLU A 174 6.87 11.86 -23.85
C GLU A 174 5.73 11.34 -22.97
N ASN A 175 5.82 11.66 -21.68
CA ASN A 175 4.81 11.25 -20.71
C ASN A 175 3.74 12.34 -20.56
N PRO A 176 2.50 12.16 -21.03
CA PRO A 176 1.44 13.16 -20.93
C PRO A 176 1.07 13.52 -19.47
N MET A 177 1.45 12.70 -18.48
CA MET A 177 1.25 13.04 -17.06
C MET A 177 2.01 14.29 -16.62
N LEU A 178 3.04 14.73 -17.35
CA LEU A 178 3.79 15.95 -17.04
C LEU A 178 2.91 17.22 -17.19
N TYR A 179 1.90 17.16 -18.04
CA TYR A 179 0.99 18.26 -18.33
C TYR A 179 -0.35 18.16 -17.60
N VAL A 180 -0.54 17.11 -16.80
CA VAL A 180 -1.77 16.91 -16.02
C VAL A 180 -1.73 17.78 -14.77
N SER A 181 -2.75 18.58 -14.58
CA SER A 181 -2.92 19.45 -13.41
C SER A 181 -2.81 18.67 -12.09
N PRO A 182 -2.27 19.27 -11.03
CA PRO A 182 -2.28 18.66 -9.70
C PRO A 182 -3.70 18.30 -9.27
N ILE A 183 -3.83 17.21 -8.49
CA ILE A 183 -5.12 16.87 -7.88
C ILE A 183 -5.49 18.00 -6.92
N GLN A 184 -6.50 18.76 -7.28
CA GLN A 184 -7.13 19.63 -6.29
C GLN A 184 -7.92 18.73 -5.34
N ALA A 185 -7.49 18.67 -4.08
CA ALA A 185 -8.34 18.08 -3.06
C ALA A 185 -9.69 18.82 -3.10
N PRO A 186 -10.84 18.11 -3.14
CA PRO A 186 -12.10 18.79 -2.98
C PRO A 186 -11.98 19.62 -1.70
N ARG A 187 -12.28 20.91 -1.79
CA ARG A 187 -12.47 21.71 -0.58
C ARG A 187 -13.49 20.93 0.23
N LYS A 188 -13.04 20.27 1.29
CA LYS A 188 -13.96 19.59 2.18
C LYS A 188 -14.99 20.63 2.56
N LYS A 189 -16.26 20.38 2.23
CA LYS A 189 -17.33 21.03 2.96
C LYS A 189 -17.02 20.68 4.40
N VAL A 190 -16.58 21.67 5.16
CA VAL A 190 -16.48 21.57 6.60
C VAL A 190 -17.91 21.27 7.01
N THR A 191 -18.24 20.02 7.24
CA THR A 191 -19.48 19.66 7.92
C THR A 191 -19.27 20.17 9.32
N ARG A 192 -19.75 21.39 9.54
CA ARG A 192 -19.82 22.02 10.85
C ARG A 192 -20.90 21.30 11.64
N ASP A 193 -20.55 20.18 12.25
CA ASP A 193 -21.35 19.68 13.36
C ASP A 193 -21.03 20.56 14.57
N TYR A 194 -21.70 21.69 14.65
CA TYR A 194 -21.63 22.66 15.74
C TYR A 194 -22.47 22.24 16.95
N ALA A 195 -22.40 20.99 17.38
CA ALA A 195 -23.00 20.70 18.68
C ALA A 195 -22.25 21.36 19.87
N ASN A 196 -20.93 21.62 19.71
CA ASN A 196 -20.12 22.19 20.80
C ASN A 196 -19.05 23.22 20.35
N GLY A 197 -19.17 23.85 19.21
CA GLY A 197 -18.31 25.00 18.83
C GLY A 197 -16.82 24.68 18.52
N VAL A 198 -16.39 23.44 18.60
CA VAL A 198 -15.00 23.04 18.38
C VAL A 198 -14.87 22.28 17.06
N GLU A 199 -14.31 22.95 16.08
CA GLU A 199 -13.97 22.34 14.78
C GLU A 199 -12.80 21.38 14.96
N ARG A 200 -13.07 20.07 14.98
CA ARG A 200 -12.00 19.09 15.02
C ARG A 200 -11.31 18.99 13.68
N ARG A 201 -10.07 19.41 13.60
CA ARG A 201 -9.22 19.14 12.45
C ARG A 201 -8.85 17.65 12.46
N LYS A 202 -9.06 16.97 11.37
CA LYS A 202 -8.88 15.52 11.16
C LYS A 202 -7.51 14.93 11.58
N ASN A 203 -6.61 15.68 12.15
CA ASN A 203 -5.22 15.32 12.45
C ASN A 203 -4.78 15.70 13.86
N GLN A 204 -5.71 15.92 14.80
CA GLN A 204 -5.36 16.31 16.17
C GLN A 204 -5.24 15.10 17.10
N ALA A 205 -4.51 15.27 18.19
CA ALA A 205 -4.54 14.39 19.35
C ALA A 205 -5.94 14.37 20.00
N LEU A 206 -6.21 13.40 20.85
CA LEU A 206 -7.43 13.43 21.69
C LEU A 206 -7.40 14.65 22.61
N THR A 207 -8.57 15.23 22.86
CA THR A 207 -8.77 16.13 24.00
C THR A 207 -8.93 15.32 25.28
N GLU A 208 -8.85 15.96 26.43
CA GLU A 208 -9.07 15.30 27.74
C GLU A 208 -10.46 14.67 27.82
N GLU A 209 -11.50 15.36 27.31
CA GLU A 209 -12.88 14.87 27.32
C GLU A 209 -13.06 13.70 26.36
N GLU A 210 -12.40 13.71 25.19
CA GLU A 210 -12.45 12.61 24.24
C GLU A 210 -11.74 11.38 24.78
N ASP A 211 -10.60 11.56 25.44
CA ASP A 211 -9.86 10.49 26.09
C ASP A 211 -10.67 9.87 27.22
N ALA A 212 -11.29 10.68 28.05
CA ALA A 212 -12.17 10.22 29.12
C ALA A 212 -13.36 9.41 28.60
N ARG A 213 -14.01 9.86 27.49
CA ARG A 213 -15.10 9.11 26.83
C ARG A 213 -14.60 7.78 26.26
N LEU A 214 -13.42 7.78 25.65
CA LEU A 214 -12.81 6.55 25.13
C LEU A 214 -12.56 5.56 26.29
N LEU A 215 -11.89 5.99 27.36
CA LEU A 215 -11.58 5.13 28.50
C LEU A 215 -12.83 4.59 29.19
N ALA A 216 -13.87 5.42 29.34
CA ALA A 216 -15.16 4.99 29.87
C ALA A 216 -15.85 3.94 28.98
N GLN A 217 -15.74 4.08 27.66
CA GLN A 217 -16.27 3.08 26.73
C GLN A 217 -15.46 1.79 26.79
N LEU A 218 -14.13 1.84 26.90
CA LEU A 218 -13.28 0.64 26.95
C LEU A 218 -13.62 -0.27 28.13
N LYS A 219 -14.06 0.28 29.27
CA LYS A 219 -14.55 -0.52 30.42
C LYS A 219 -15.78 -1.37 30.11
N LYS A 220 -16.50 -1.08 29.04
CA LYS A 220 -17.72 -1.80 28.59
C LYS A 220 -17.46 -2.75 27.42
N GLU A 221 -16.24 -2.75 26.90
CA GLU A 221 -15.85 -3.57 25.76
C GLU A 221 -15.30 -4.93 26.20
N ARG A 222 -15.22 -5.85 25.24
CA ARG A 222 -14.51 -7.12 25.46
C ARG A 222 -13.03 -6.85 25.72
N ASP A 223 -12.42 -7.61 26.61
CA ASP A 223 -11.03 -7.45 27.03
C ASP A 223 -10.06 -7.40 25.86
N ASP A 224 -10.22 -8.26 24.85
CA ASP A 224 -9.30 -8.33 23.73
C ASP A 224 -9.21 -7.03 22.93
N ILE A 225 -10.34 -6.35 22.72
CA ILE A 225 -10.34 -5.07 22.00
C ILE A 225 -10.05 -3.89 22.89
N ALA A 226 -10.51 -3.94 24.17
CA ALA A 226 -10.18 -2.93 25.16
C ALA A 226 -8.66 -2.88 25.38
N ASP A 227 -8.02 -4.03 25.60
CA ASP A 227 -6.59 -4.15 25.80
C ASP A 227 -5.78 -3.65 24.58
N LEU A 228 -6.21 -4.01 23.35
CA LEU A 228 -5.58 -3.49 22.14
C LEU A 228 -5.69 -1.95 22.09
N ALA A 229 -6.85 -1.39 22.40
CA ALA A 229 -7.06 0.04 22.37
C ALA A 229 -6.22 0.77 23.45
N LEU A 230 -6.09 0.20 24.66
CA LEU A 230 -5.22 0.72 25.72
C LEU A 230 -3.75 0.68 25.30
N VAL A 231 -3.28 -0.43 24.73
CA VAL A 231 -1.90 -0.51 24.25
C VAL A 231 -1.64 0.51 23.13
N LEU A 232 -2.57 0.69 22.20
CA LEU A 232 -2.45 1.74 21.17
C LEU A 232 -2.45 3.15 21.76
N ARG A 233 -3.28 3.39 22.79
CA ARG A 233 -3.43 4.70 23.44
C ARG A 233 -2.19 5.10 24.23
N TYR A 234 -1.57 4.16 24.92
CA TYR A 234 -0.46 4.47 25.81
C TYR A 234 0.91 4.20 25.20
N GLN A 235 1.07 3.18 24.37
CA GLN A 235 2.35 2.89 23.71
C GLN A 235 2.51 3.59 22.36
N GLY A 236 1.43 4.14 21.81
CA GLY A 236 1.50 4.86 20.53
C GLY A 236 1.86 3.99 19.33
N PHE A 237 1.70 2.68 19.41
CA PHE A 237 2.00 1.76 18.30
C PHE A 237 1.12 2.03 17.09
N ARG A 238 1.62 1.71 15.88
CA ARG A 238 0.75 1.56 14.73
C ARG A 238 -0.14 0.33 14.94
N VAL A 239 -1.39 0.37 14.48
CA VAL A 239 -2.29 -0.79 14.63
C VAL A 239 -1.69 -2.07 14.04
N GLY A 240 -0.88 -1.98 12.99
CA GLY A 240 -0.18 -3.15 12.43
C GLY A 240 0.95 -3.67 13.32
N GLU A 241 1.65 -2.79 14.03
CA GLU A 241 2.66 -3.14 15.03
C GLU A 241 2.00 -3.86 16.23
N ALA A 242 0.99 -3.23 16.84
CA ALA A 242 0.27 -3.81 17.96
C ALA A 242 -0.39 -5.16 17.60
N SER A 243 -1.04 -5.25 16.44
CA SER A 243 -1.67 -6.50 15.98
C SER A 243 -0.69 -7.66 15.80
N SER A 244 0.59 -7.38 15.60
CA SER A 244 1.65 -8.37 15.35
C SER A 244 2.57 -8.62 16.53
N LEU A 245 2.29 -8.05 17.71
CA LEU A 245 3.06 -8.32 18.93
C LEU A 245 2.98 -9.80 19.29
N ARG A 246 4.12 -10.38 19.58
CA ARG A 246 4.27 -11.79 19.98
C ARG A 246 4.50 -11.89 21.49
N LEU A 247 4.34 -13.08 22.07
CA LEU A 247 4.66 -13.33 23.47
C LEU A 247 6.09 -12.90 23.82
N GLU A 248 7.05 -13.27 22.97
CA GLU A 248 8.47 -12.94 23.14
C GLU A 248 8.82 -11.46 23.02
N ASP A 249 7.89 -10.63 22.52
CA ASP A 249 8.07 -9.20 22.39
C ASP A 249 7.75 -8.42 23.70
N VAL A 250 7.16 -9.09 24.71
CA VAL A 250 6.74 -8.46 25.96
C VAL A 250 7.52 -9.08 27.12
N ASP A 251 8.35 -8.26 27.75
CA ASP A 251 9.06 -8.60 28.96
C ASP A 251 8.43 -7.83 30.15
N LEU A 252 7.59 -8.53 30.90
CA LEU A 252 6.89 -7.95 32.06
C LEU A 252 7.81 -7.73 33.25
N GLU A 253 8.90 -8.50 33.38
CA GLU A 253 9.88 -8.34 34.48
C GLU A 253 10.76 -7.13 34.23
N ALA A 254 11.33 -7.02 33.03
CA ALA A 254 12.07 -5.83 32.62
C ALA A 254 11.18 -4.60 32.39
N GLY A 255 9.86 -4.79 32.31
CA GLY A 255 8.91 -3.71 32.02
C GLY A 255 9.06 -3.13 30.62
N THR A 256 9.38 -3.96 29.63
CA THR A 256 9.62 -3.51 28.26
C THR A 256 8.75 -4.23 27.23
N VAL A 257 8.51 -3.58 26.11
CA VAL A 257 7.82 -4.14 24.94
C VAL A 257 8.59 -3.80 23.68
N THR A 258 8.82 -4.80 22.83
CA THR A 258 9.62 -4.69 21.60
C THR A 258 8.72 -4.72 20.38
N VAL A 259 8.87 -3.75 19.49
CA VAL A 259 8.34 -3.83 18.13
C VAL A 259 9.38 -4.54 17.27
N SER A 260 9.24 -5.86 17.11
CA SER A 260 10.20 -6.73 16.42
C SER A 260 9.86 -6.96 14.94
N GLY A 261 8.68 -6.52 14.50
CA GLY A 261 8.23 -6.69 13.13
C GLY A 261 6.84 -6.11 12.88
N LYS A 262 6.30 -6.41 11.73
CA LYS A 262 4.96 -5.99 11.32
C LYS A 262 4.31 -7.01 10.40
N LEU A 263 2.99 -6.98 10.35
CA LEU A 263 2.26 -7.70 9.32
C LEU A 263 2.37 -6.98 7.98
N VAL A 264 2.90 -7.65 6.99
CA VAL A 264 2.89 -7.21 5.60
C VAL A 264 1.97 -8.09 4.78
N ARG A 265 1.32 -7.50 3.80
CA ARG A 265 0.51 -8.24 2.84
C ARG A 265 1.39 -8.62 1.65
N LYS A 266 1.60 -9.92 1.44
CA LYS A 266 2.26 -10.45 0.24
C LYS A 266 1.37 -10.28 -0.99
N ARG A 267 1.95 -10.50 -2.17
CA ARG A 267 1.29 -10.33 -3.47
C ARG A 267 -0.01 -11.10 -3.61
N GLY A 268 -0.12 -12.31 -3.18
CA GLY A 268 -1.35 -13.12 -3.16
C GLY A 268 -2.43 -12.68 -2.19
N GLY A 269 -2.20 -11.59 -1.42
CA GLY A 269 -3.12 -11.10 -0.40
C GLY A 269 -2.90 -11.75 0.98
N GLU A 270 -2.09 -12.78 1.06
CA GLU A 270 -1.65 -13.40 2.30
C GLU A 270 -0.91 -12.39 3.18
N ARG A 271 -1.16 -12.45 4.48
CA ARG A 271 -0.42 -11.67 5.47
C ARG A 271 0.65 -12.53 6.09
N VAL A 272 1.86 -12.01 6.10
CA VAL A 272 2.99 -12.64 6.76
C VAL A 272 3.64 -11.65 7.70
N TRP A 273 4.19 -12.17 8.77
CA TRP A 273 5.04 -11.40 9.66
C TRP A 273 6.37 -11.10 8.96
N ASP A 274 6.80 -9.85 9.01
CA ASP A 274 8.02 -9.35 8.41
C ASP A 274 8.87 -8.68 9.48
N PRO A 275 10.05 -9.25 9.81
CA PRO A 275 10.97 -8.68 10.79
C PRO A 275 11.61 -7.39 10.29
N VAL A 276 11.51 -7.09 9.00
CA VAL A 276 12.15 -5.91 8.40
C VAL A 276 11.24 -4.70 8.50
N GLY A 277 11.64 -3.72 9.28
CA GLY A 277 11.00 -2.40 9.31
C GLY A 277 11.17 -1.64 7.99
N LYS A 278 10.39 -0.57 7.80
CA LYS A 278 10.65 0.40 6.70
C LYS A 278 11.96 1.17 6.89
N SER A 279 12.46 1.20 8.11
CA SER A 279 13.71 1.82 8.54
C SER A 279 14.18 1.13 9.80
N ASP A 280 15.44 1.27 10.16
CA ASP A 280 16.05 0.72 11.37
C ASP A 280 15.31 1.17 12.64
N LEU A 281 14.77 2.39 12.64
CA LEU A 281 13.95 2.93 13.74
C LEU A 281 12.57 2.26 13.88
N SER A 282 12.15 1.44 12.92
CA SER A 282 10.87 0.71 13.03
C SER A 282 10.95 -0.40 14.07
N LEU A 283 12.12 -0.98 14.28
CA LEU A 283 12.41 -2.00 15.30
C LEU A 283 12.91 -1.27 16.54
N ARG A 284 12.23 -1.44 17.65
CA ARG A 284 12.54 -0.70 18.87
C ARG A 284 12.00 -1.38 20.12
N THR A 285 12.71 -1.28 21.20
CA THR A 285 12.27 -1.68 22.54
C THR A 285 11.92 -0.45 23.35
N LEU A 286 10.73 -0.44 23.94
CA LEU A 286 10.19 0.68 24.68
C LEU A 286 9.80 0.24 26.10
N PRO A 287 9.90 1.11 27.10
CA PRO A 287 9.33 0.85 28.43
C PRO A 287 7.80 0.74 28.31
N ILE A 288 7.22 -0.19 29.05
CA ILE A 288 5.78 -0.33 29.18
C ILE A 288 5.27 0.80 30.06
N ARG A 289 4.42 1.66 29.48
CA ARG A 289 3.74 2.71 30.24
C ARG A 289 2.66 2.12 31.12
N GLU A 290 2.42 2.75 32.27
CA GLU A 290 1.51 2.29 33.30
C GLU A 290 0.10 1.96 32.75
N GLY A 291 -0.47 2.87 31.94
CA GLY A 291 -1.79 2.66 31.34
C GLY A 291 -1.90 1.49 30.35
N ALA A 292 -0.79 0.89 29.90
CA ALA A 292 -0.77 -0.28 29.03
C ALA A 292 -0.41 -1.57 29.78
N ARG A 293 0.17 -1.49 30.98
CA ARG A 293 0.75 -2.63 31.70
C ARG A 293 -0.26 -3.75 31.95
N GLU A 294 -1.36 -3.45 32.61
CA GLU A 294 -2.38 -4.45 32.92
C GLU A 294 -2.99 -5.10 31.64
N ALA A 295 -3.16 -4.30 30.58
CA ALA A 295 -3.66 -4.78 29.32
C ALA A 295 -2.69 -5.80 28.69
N LEU A 296 -1.39 -5.51 28.70
CA LEU A 296 -0.36 -6.43 28.20
C LEU A 296 -0.29 -7.69 29.06
N GLU A 297 -0.33 -7.58 30.40
CA GLU A 297 -0.36 -8.74 31.31
C GLU A 297 -1.56 -9.66 31.04
N ARG A 298 -2.78 -9.08 30.90
CA ARG A 298 -3.98 -9.87 30.53
C ARG A 298 -3.79 -10.60 29.20
N ARG A 299 -3.23 -9.94 28.19
CA ARG A 299 -3.03 -10.53 26.86
C ARG A 299 -1.97 -11.62 26.86
N VAL A 300 -0.85 -11.40 27.54
CA VAL A 300 0.20 -12.44 27.73
C VAL A 300 -0.42 -13.68 28.38
N ARG A 301 -1.02 -13.55 29.56
CA ARG A 301 -1.67 -14.67 30.28
C ARG A 301 -2.77 -15.37 29.49
N ALA A 302 -3.55 -14.61 28.70
CA ALA A 302 -4.59 -15.19 27.87
C ALA A 302 -4.01 -15.96 26.67
N THR A 303 -2.87 -15.54 26.15
CA THR A 303 -2.20 -16.16 25.00
C THR A 303 -1.44 -17.41 25.42
N GLU A 304 -0.77 -17.42 26.58
CA GLU A 304 -0.09 -18.58 27.15
C GLU A 304 -1.03 -19.78 27.35
N LYS A 305 -2.33 -19.54 27.57
CA LYS A 305 -3.36 -20.59 27.69
C LYS A 305 -3.84 -21.15 26.34
N ARG A 306 -3.35 -20.61 25.22
CA ARG A 306 -3.77 -20.98 23.86
C ARG A 306 -2.64 -21.68 23.14
N ASP A 307 -2.77 -23.00 22.98
CA ASP A 307 -1.74 -23.80 22.33
C ASP A 307 -1.46 -23.33 20.89
N GLY A 308 -0.18 -23.25 20.54
CA GLY A 308 0.30 -22.83 19.21
C GLY A 308 0.07 -21.34 18.85
N VAL A 309 -0.47 -20.51 19.75
CA VAL A 309 -0.70 -19.09 19.49
C VAL A 309 0.48 -18.26 19.99
N LYS A 310 1.13 -17.54 19.06
CA LYS A 310 2.29 -16.68 19.37
C LYS A 310 1.93 -15.22 19.54
N TYR A 311 0.85 -14.76 18.91
CA TYR A 311 0.47 -13.33 18.84
C TYR A 311 -0.52 -12.98 19.96
N ILE A 312 -0.16 -11.99 20.79
CA ILE A 312 -0.96 -11.62 21.98
C ILE A 312 -2.32 -10.98 21.63
N PHE A 313 -2.45 -10.46 20.40
CA PHE A 313 -3.70 -9.93 19.86
C PHE A 313 -4.27 -10.77 18.70
N ALA A 314 -3.95 -12.08 18.64
CA ALA A 314 -4.63 -12.94 17.70
C ALA A 314 -6.13 -13.00 18.00
N PRO A 315 -7.02 -12.84 16.99
CA PRO A 315 -8.46 -12.88 17.19
C PRO A 315 -8.91 -14.19 17.86
N PRO A 316 -10.04 -14.19 18.56
CA PRO A 316 -10.61 -15.44 19.10
C PRO A 316 -10.79 -16.48 17.99
N GLY A 317 -10.35 -17.71 18.27
CA GLY A 317 -10.43 -18.82 17.29
C GLY A 317 -9.37 -18.78 16.17
N SER A 318 -8.43 -17.84 16.19
CA SER A 318 -7.33 -17.75 15.23
C SER A 318 -5.97 -17.75 15.93
N SER A 319 -4.98 -18.43 15.37
CA SER A 319 -3.58 -18.30 15.79
C SER A 319 -2.86 -17.14 15.11
N GLU A 320 -3.44 -16.60 14.04
CA GLU A 320 -2.83 -15.57 13.21
C GLU A 320 -3.41 -14.18 13.50
N PRO A 321 -2.55 -13.13 13.43
CA PRO A 321 -2.99 -11.77 13.67
C PRO A 321 -3.81 -11.23 12.49
N ASN A 322 -4.79 -10.39 12.78
CA ASN A 322 -5.66 -9.80 11.75
C ASN A 322 -5.85 -8.29 11.97
N ARG A 323 -4.99 -7.50 11.32
CA ARG A 323 -5.06 -6.04 11.39
C ARG A 323 -6.42 -5.45 10.96
N ASP A 324 -7.03 -5.97 9.90
CA ASP A 324 -8.29 -5.41 9.38
C ASP A 324 -9.45 -5.69 10.34
N TYR A 325 -9.46 -6.86 10.98
CA TYR A 325 -10.38 -7.18 12.07
C TYR A 325 -10.25 -6.14 13.20
N HIS A 326 -9.02 -5.86 13.65
CA HIS A 326 -8.78 -4.88 14.71
C HIS A 326 -9.21 -3.46 14.32
N VAL A 327 -8.93 -3.03 13.09
CA VAL A 327 -9.37 -1.71 12.59
C VAL A 327 -10.89 -1.59 12.58
N GLN A 328 -11.60 -2.64 12.18
CA GLN A 328 -13.07 -2.65 12.19
C GLN A 328 -13.64 -2.60 13.60
N LEU A 329 -13.06 -3.38 14.53
CA LEU A 329 -13.50 -3.37 15.91
C LEU A 329 -13.22 -2.02 16.58
N LEU A 330 -12.02 -1.47 16.42
CA LEU A 330 -11.67 -0.14 16.95
C LEU A 330 -12.63 0.94 16.41
N ARG A 331 -13.02 0.86 15.11
CA ARG A 331 -14.01 1.79 14.57
C ARG A 331 -15.33 1.73 15.33
N ARG A 332 -15.83 0.51 15.60
CA ARG A 332 -17.05 0.32 16.38
C ARG A 332 -16.95 0.84 17.81
N VAL A 333 -15.77 0.67 18.46
CA VAL A 333 -15.50 1.24 19.79
C VAL A 333 -15.56 2.76 19.75
N PHE A 334 -14.90 3.39 18.78
CA PHE A 334 -14.90 4.84 18.64
C PHE A 334 -16.31 5.38 18.32
N ASP A 335 -17.11 4.66 17.52
CA ASP A 335 -18.49 5.05 17.23
C ASP A 335 -19.37 4.97 18.50
N ARG A 336 -19.22 3.93 19.35
CA ARG A 336 -19.93 3.81 20.62
C ARG A 336 -19.47 4.85 21.65
N ALA A 337 -18.22 5.30 21.58
CA ALA A 337 -17.71 6.39 22.40
C ALA A 337 -18.11 7.78 21.88
N GLU A 338 -18.92 7.86 20.83
CA GLU A 338 -19.28 9.11 20.12
C GLU A 338 -18.06 9.89 19.61
N LEU A 339 -17.08 9.15 19.06
CA LEU A 339 -15.82 9.68 18.53
C LEU A 339 -15.68 9.37 17.03
N PRO A 340 -16.56 9.88 16.15
CA PRO A 340 -16.61 9.51 14.73
C PRO A 340 -15.33 9.84 13.94
N ASP A 341 -14.61 10.89 14.37
CA ASP A 341 -13.36 11.32 13.70
C ASP A 341 -12.09 10.71 14.27
N VAL A 342 -12.20 9.94 15.36
CA VAL A 342 -11.05 9.26 15.99
C VAL A 342 -10.66 8.03 15.20
N THR A 343 -9.37 7.81 15.08
CA THR A 343 -8.76 6.64 14.46
C THR A 343 -7.62 6.11 15.33
N SER A 344 -7.10 4.92 15.06
CA SER A 344 -5.89 4.43 15.73
C SER A 344 -4.69 5.38 15.57
N HIS A 345 -4.61 6.14 14.48
CA HIS A 345 -3.61 7.17 14.31
C HIS A 345 -3.82 8.39 15.22
N THR A 346 -5.05 8.68 15.61
CA THR A 346 -5.35 9.73 16.60
C THR A 346 -4.77 9.36 17.95
N LEU A 347 -4.92 8.09 18.39
CA LEU A 347 -4.32 7.59 19.64
C LEU A 347 -2.79 7.77 19.64
N ARG A 348 -2.16 7.41 18.53
CA ARG A 348 -0.72 7.57 18.36
C ARG A 348 -0.28 9.04 18.40
N ARG A 349 -1.03 9.97 17.82
CA ARG A 349 -0.74 11.41 17.90
C ARG A 349 -0.92 11.96 19.32
N THR A 350 -1.82 11.37 20.09
CA THR A 350 -1.98 11.73 21.49
C THR A 350 -0.71 11.42 22.26
N VAL A 351 -0.12 10.25 22.05
CA VAL A 351 1.18 9.88 22.66
C VAL A 351 2.31 10.79 22.18
N GLU A 352 2.35 11.14 20.90
CA GLU A 352 3.35 12.06 20.35
C GLU A 352 3.26 13.45 21.01
N ARG A 353 2.03 13.96 21.21
CA ARG A 353 1.79 15.21 21.92
C ARG A 353 2.17 15.12 23.41
N GLU A 354 1.88 14.00 24.07
CA GLU A 354 2.29 13.77 25.46
C GLU A 354 3.81 13.78 25.62
N LEU A 355 4.54 13.14 24.69
CA LEU A 355 6.01 13.20 24.64
C LEU A 355 6.50 14.65 24.48
N GLU A 356 5.89 15.41 23.60
CA GLU A 356 6.24 16.82 23.40
C GLU A 356 6.00 17.65 24.66
N LEU A 357 4.85 17.50 25.30
CA LEU A 357 4.50 18.20 26.53
C LEU A 357 5.39 17.78 27.73
N ALA A 358 5.85 16.52 27.73
CA ALA A 358 6.82 16.01 28.69
C ALA A 358 8.26 16.53 28.47
N GLY A 359 8.48 17.32 27.41
CA GLY A 359 9.80 17.87 27.08
C GLY A 359 10.74 16.90 26.38
N ALA A 360 10.19 15.89 25.70
CA ALA A 360 11.00 14.97 24.90
C ALA A 360 11.61 15.70 23.70
N THR A 361 12.88 15.45 23.46
CA THR A 361 13.59 15.94 22.27
C THR A 361 13.00 15.32 21.00
N VAL A 362 13.29 15.90 19.84
CA VAL A 362 12.88 15.35 18.53
C VAL A 362 13.38 13.91 18.38
N SER A 363 14.65 13.65 18.72
CA SER A 363 15.25 12.32 18.63
C SER A 363 14.57 11.29 19.53
N GLU A 364 14.23 11.66 20.79
CA GLU A 364 13.49 10.78 21.70
C GLU A 364 12.07 10.47 21.16
N ARG A 365 11.39 11.46 20.59
CA ARG A 365 10.08 11.27 19.96
C ARG A 365 10.17 10.35 18.75
N GLU A 366 11.17 10.54 17.88
CA GLU A 366 11.41 9.68 16.73
C GLU A 366 11.71 8.24 17.16
N THR A 367 12.55 8.05 18.16
CA THR A 367 12.86 6.73 18.72
C THR A 367 11.61 6.07 19.29
N PHE A 368 10.86 6.77 20.15
CA PHE A 368 9.64 6.21 20.76
C PHE A 368 8.60 5.86 19.71
N MET A 369 8.35 6.78 18.77
CA MET A 369 7.32 6.61 17.75
C MET A 369 7.75 5.71 16.58
N GLY A 370 9.04 5.46 16.37
CA GLY A 370 9.54 4.65 15.25
C GLY A 370 9.17 5.24 13.89
N HIS A 371 9.36 6.54 13.71
CA HIS A 371 9.27 7.20 12.41
C HIS A 371 10.46 8.14 12.23
N THR A 372 10.96 8.23 11.03
CA THR A 372 11.94 9.24 10.64
C THR A 372 11.21 10.46 10.10
N GLU A 373 11.50 11.63 10.58
CA GLU A 373 11.30 12.83 9.77
C GLU A 373 12.20 12.73 8.51
N VAL A 374 11.58 13.01 7.38
CA VAL A 374 12.19 12.85 6.08
C VAL A 374 13.55 13.53 6.02
N VAL A 375 14.59 12.69 5.83
CA VAL A 375 15.81 12.99 5.02
C VAL A 375 16.78 14.09 5.50
N ALA A 376 16.50 14.94 6.48
CA ALA A 376 17.40 16.05 6.78
C ALA A 376 18.55 15.75 7.76
N ARG A 377 18.57 14.61 8.45
CA ARG A 377 19.57 14.31 9.48
C ARG A 377 20.21 12.93 9.39
N LYS A 378 20.59 12.53 8.21
CA LYS A 378 21.14 11.19 7.92
C LYS A 378 22.49 10.87 8.58
N HIS A 379 23.09 11.78 9.33
CA HIS A 379 24.49 11.62 9.74
C HIS A 379 24.87 11.99 11.20
N TYR A 380 23.96 12.42 12.09
CA TYR A 380 24.38 12.89 13.43
C TYR A 380 23.40 12.60 14.58
N ALA A 381 22.53 11.63 14.51
CA ALA A 381 21.72 11.25 15.67
C ALA A 381 22.19 9.91 16.23
N ASP A 382 22.87 9.98 17.34
CA ASP A 382 22.98 8.86 18.27
C ASP A 382 21.53 8.57 18.73
N HIS A 383 20.96 7.45 18.32
CA HIS A 383 19.58 7.07 18.68
C HIS A 383 19.58 6.58 20.13
N GLY A 384 19.72 7.50 21.08
CA GLY A 384 19.68 7.21 22.50
C GLY A 384 18.30 6.68 22.94
N ALA A 385 18.29 5.84 23.96
CA ALA A 385 17.05 5.43 24.60
C ALA A 385 16.27 6.62 25.13
N VAL A 386 14.93 6.56 25.13
CA VAL A 386 14.08 7.60 25.72
C VAL A 386 14.35 7.66 27.22
N ARG A 387 14.64 8.86 27.75
CA ARG A 387 14.97 9.03 29.16
C ARG A 387 13.82 8.55 30.06
N PRO A 388 14.09 7.79 31.14
CA PRO A 388 13.04 7.35 32.07
C PRO A 388 12.21 8.51 32.66
N SER A 389 12.83 9.68 32.84
CA SER A 389 12.14 10.90 33.32
C SER A 389 11.03 11.37 32.38
N ILE A 390 11.15 11.17 31.07
CA ILE A 390 10.10 11.50 30.11
C ILE A 390 8.90 10.59 30.30
N ILE A 391 9.13 9.29 30.45
CA ILE A 391 8.07 8.31 30.69
C ILE A 391 7.35 8.61 31.99
N SER A 392 8.10 8.87 33.06
CA SER A 392 7.56 9.26 34.37
C SER A 392 6.74 10.56 34.29
N ALA A 393 7.19 11.56 33.52
CA ALA A 393 6.46 12.80 33.31
C ALA A 393 5.14 12.60 32.58
N MET A 394 5.15 11.73 31.54
CA MET A 394 3.95 11.37 30.79
C MET A 394 2.92 10.67 31.69
N ASP A 395 3.36 9.71 32.51
CA ASP A 395 2.48 8.96 33.40
C ASP A 395 1.96 9.83 34.57
N SER A 396 2.79 10.73 35.10
CA SER A 396 2.36 11.72 36.11
C SER A 396 1.34 12.73 35.58
N GLY A 397 1.43 13.11 34.33
CA GLY A 397 0.44 13.95 33.64
C GLY A 397 -0.92 13.26 33.54
N LEU A 398 -0.93 11.94 33.27
CA LEU A 398 -2.15 11.14 33.26
C LEU A 398 -2.81 11.02 34.63
N ALA A 399 -2.03 10.85 35.71
CA ALA A 399 -2.55 10.80 37.08
C ALA A 399 -3.26 12.11 37.48
N LYS A 400 -2.73 13.25 37.05
CA LYS A 400 -3.36 14.57 37.28
C LYS A 400 -4.67 14.74 36.50
N SER A 401 -4.77 14.22 35.29
CA SER A 401 -6.01 14.23 34.49
C SER A 401 -7.07 13.30 35.11
N GLY A 402 -6.66 12.10 35.56
CA GLY A 402 -7.54 11.14 36.22
C GLY A 402 -8.15 11.68 37.55
N SER A 403 -7.33 12.31 38.39
CA SER A 403 -7.80 12.87 39.66
C SER A 403 -8.76 14.05 39.48
N LYS A 404 -8.60 14.81 38.40
CA LYS A 404 -9.51 15.92 38.08
C LYS A 404 -10.89 15.43 37.60
N ILE A 405 -10.97 14.23 37.03
CA ILE A 405 -12.21 13.60 36.60
C ILE A 405 -12.96 12.98 37.79
N GLU A 406 -12.25 12.43 38.78
CA GLU A 406 -12.86 11.94 40.03
C GLU A 406 -13.45 13.05 40.91
N SER A 407 -12.87 14.24 40.86
CA SER A 407 -13.38 15.42 41.62
C SER A 407 -14.60 16.09 40.94
N LEU A 408 -14.99 15.65 39.74
CA LEU A 408 -16.18 16.12 39.03
C LEU A 408 -17.37 15.12 39.10
N ARG A 409 -17.27 14.12 39.97
CA ARG A 409 -18.35 13.20 40.36
C ARG A 409 -18.87 13.61 41.73
#